data_47c6f16271654223c59afe3f28fb5c9c
#
_entry.id   47c6f16271654223c59afe3f28fb5c9c
#
_cell.length_a   1.000
_cell.length_b   1.000
_cell.length_c   1.000
_cell.angle_alpha   90.00
_cell.angle_beta   90.00
_cell.angle_gamma   90.00
#
_symmetry.space_group_name_H-M   'P 1'
#
loop_
_entity.id
_entity.type
_entity.pdbx_description
1 polymer ?
#
loop_
_entity_poly.entity_id
_entity_poly.type
_entity_poly.pdbx_seq_one_letter_code
_entity_poly.pdbx_strand_id
1 'polypeptide(L)'
;MKKIESKFIEETIVKTLMWGSVLLVLAFVISIICTIFVKGVGSISWEMVTSVPGKNWNTADDGGFLNAIIGSVAVVAPATLIALCVSIPVVFYMNLYKRRSNWLSYAARLVYDVLYGIPSIVYGAFAFMIMVMVGMRASVLGGIIVSTLLIIPMFIRSG
;
A
#
# COMPACT_ATOMS: atom_id res chain seq x y z
N MET A 1 -24.25 28.24 -34.69
CA MET A 1 -23.30 27.31 -35.34
C MET A 1 -21.89 27.46 -34.77
N LYS A 2 -21.27 28.64 -34.70
CA LYS A 2 -19.92 28.84 -34.14
C LYS A 2 -19.65 28.27 -32.73
N LYS A 3 -20.65 28.27 -31.84
CA LYS A 3 -20.50 27.77 -30.45
C LYS A 3 -20.44 26.25 -30.34
N ILE A 4 -20.93 25.54 -31.36
CA ILE A 4 -20.88 24.07 -31.42
C ILE A 4 -19.50 23.61 -31.95
N GLU A 5 -19.00 24.29 -32.97
CA GLU A 5 -17.65 24.01 -33.53
C GLU A 5 -16.53 24.23 -32.50
N SER A 6 -16.61 25.32 -31.71
CA SER A 6 -15.66 25.58 -30.62
C SER A 6 -15.63 24.47 -29.57
N LYS A 7 -16.79 23.90 -29.17
CA LYS A 7 -16.85 22.79 -28.24
C LYS A 7 -16.23 21.50 -28.78
N PHE A 8 -16.42 21.20 -30.06
CA PHE A 8 -15.82 20.03 -30.69
C PHE A 8 -14.30 20.13 -30.76
N ILE A 9 -13.77 21.34 -31.03
CA ILE A 9 -12.31 21.59 -31.06
C ILE A 9 -11.72 21.44 -29.63
N GLU A 10 -12.35 22.05 -28.64
CA GLU A 10 -11.93 21.95 -27.23
C GLU A 10 -11.94 20.47 -26.75
N GLU A 11 -13.02 19.73 -27.06
CA GLU A 11 -13.14 18.32 -26.71
C GLU A 11 -12.04 17.47 -27.39
N THR A 12 -11.76 17.72 -28.65
CA THR A 12 -10.70 17.01 -29.38
C THR A 12 -9.32 17.30 -28.80
N ILE A 13 -9.02 18.56 -28.48
CA ILE A 13 -7.74 18.95 -27.86
C ILE A 13 -7.58 18.27 -26.49
N VAL A 14 -8.60 18.37 -25.64
CA VAL A 14 -8.56 17.75 -24.31
C VAL A 14 -8.40 16.24 -24.42
N LYS A 15 -9.14 15.59 -25.31
CA LYS A 15 -9.03 14.14 -25.55
C LYS A 15 -7.64 13.72 -26.03
N THR A 16 -7.04 14.50 -26.93
CA THR A 16 -5.68 14.26 -27.44
C THR A 16 -4.64 14.42 -26.32
N LEU A 17 -4.77 15.46 -25.48
CA LEU A 17 -3.92 15.65 -24.32
C LEU A 17 -4.06 14.53 -23.30
N MET A 18 -5.29 14.06 -23.05
CA MET A 18 -5.53 12.92 -22.15
C MET A 18 -4.85 11.65 -22.68
N TRP A 19 -5.02 11.32 -23.96
CA TRP A 19 -4.34 10.16 -24.56
C TRP A 19 -2.82 10.32 -24.55
N GLY A 20 -2.32 11.51 -24.84
CA GLY A 20 -0.88 11.81 -24.76
C GLY A 20 -0.33 11.58 -23.34
N SER A 21 -1.03 12.05 -22.34
CA SER A 21 -0.65 11.86 -20.93
C SER A 21 -0.66 10.38 -20.53
N VAL A 22 -1.69 9.63 -20.94
CA VAL A 22 -1.77 8.18 -20.66
C VAL A 22 -0.62 7.45 -21.33
N LEU A 23 -0.35 7.72 -22.61
CA LEU A 23 0.75 7.08 -23.33
C LEU A 23 2.11 7.39 -22.71
N LEU A 24 2.31 8.63 -22.27
CA LEU A 24 3.54 9.06 -21.61
C LEU A 24 3.75 8.32 -20.28
N VAL A 25 2.73 8.24 -19.44
CA VAL A 25 2.80 7.48 -18.18
C VAL A 25 3.06 6.01 -18.44
N LEU A 26 2.37 5.44 -19.42
CA LEU A 26 2.54 4.03 -19.79
C LEU A 26 3.96 3.75 -20.29
N ALA A 27 4.53 4.64 -21.09
CA ALA A 27 5.92 4.54 -21.57
C ALA A 27 6.93 4.56 -20.41
N PHE A 28 6.75 5.43 -19.42
CA PHE A 28 7.60 5.45 -18.23
C PHE A 28 7.46 4.16 -17.41
N VAL A 29 6.25 3.69 -17.18
CA VAL A 29 6.02 2.45 -16.43
C VAL A 29 6.67 1.26 -17.14
N ILE A 30 6.45 1.12 -18.45
CA ILE A 30 7.07 0.06 -19.25
C ILE A 30 8.60 0.19 -19.22
N SER A 31 9.15 1.39 -19.36
CA SER A 31 10.60 1.62 -19.31
C SER A 31 11.20 1.18 -17.97
N ILE A 32 10.55 1.51 -16.85
CA ILE A 32 10.99 1.08 -15.52
C ILE A 32 10.96 -0.44 -15.41
N ILE A 33 9.84 -1.06 -15.78
CA ILE A 33 9.70 -2.52 -15.75
C ILE A 33 10.75 -3.20 -16.63
N CYS A 34 10.91 -2.76 -17.86
CA CYS A 34 11.93 -3.30 -18.77
C CYS A 34 13.35 -3.15 -18.20
N THR A 35 13.67 -2.01 -17.61
CA THR A 35 14.99 -1.78 -17.01
C THR A 35 15.23 -2.73 -15.84
N ILE A 36 14.25 -2.92 -14.98
CA ILE A 36 14.34 -3.86 -13.85
C ILE A 36 14.54 -5.30 -14.37
N PHE A 37 13.74 -5.71 -15.35
CA PHE A 37 13.86 -7.06 -15.92
C PHE A 37 15.21 -7.28 -16.59
N VAL A 38 15.62 -6.39 -17.49
CA VAL A 38 16.87 -6.55 -18.24
C VAL A 38 18.10 -6.57 -17.33
N LYS A 39 18.10 -5.73 -16.29
CA LYS A 39 19.22 -5.67 -15.34
C LYS A 39 19.12 -6.72 -14.23
N GLY A 40 17.91 -7.12 -13.84
CA GLY A 40 17.68 -7.98 -12.68
C GLY A 40 17.67 -9.47 -13.00
N VAL A 41 17.11 -9.89 -14.15
CA VAL A 41 16.94 -11.33 -14.46
C VAL A 41 18.26 -12.09 -14.49
N GLY A 42 19.33 -11.46 -15.00
CA GLY A 42 20.65 -12.09 -15.04
C GLY A 42 21.32 -12.26 -13.68
N SER A 43 20.85 -11.56 -12.66
CA SER A 43 21.40 -11.58 -11.31
C SER A 43 20.58 -12.46 -10.35
N ILE A 44 19.42 -12.96 -10.76
CA ILE A 44 18.59 -13.82 -9.92
C ILE A 44 19.16 -15.24 -9.93
N SER A 45 19.65 -15.68 -8.76
CA SER A 45 20.05 -17.06 -8.52
C SER A 45 19.16 -17.70 -7.46
N TRP A 46 19.08 -19.03 -7.47
CA TRP A 46 18.36 -19.78 -6.43
C TRP A 46 18.95 -19.53 -5.05
N GLU A 47 20.26 -19.40 -5.00
CA GLU A 47 21.01 -19.11 -3.77
C GLU A 47 20.62 -17.74 -3.19
N MET A 48 20.41 -16.72 -4.02
CA MET A 48 19.97 -15.37 -3.61
C MET A 48 18.62 -15.39 -2.90
N VAL A 49 17.70 -16.28 -3.28
CA VAL A 49 16.36 -16.41 -2.68
C VAL A 49 16.39 -17.24 -1.40
N THR A 50 17.32 -18.21 -1.30
CA THR A 50 17.37 -19.18 -0.20
C THR A 50 18.44 -18.88 0.84
N SER A 51 19.33 -17.92 0.58
CA SER A 51 20.38 -17.53 1.53
C SER A 51 20.01 -16.26 2.30
N VAL A 52 20.63 -16.13 3.47
CA VAL A 52 20.57 -14.92 4.30
C VAL A 52 21.76 -14.04 3.94
N PRO A 53 21.62 -12.69 3.94
CA PRO A 53 22.74 -11.79 3.68
C PRO A 53 23.90 -12.07 4.61
N GLY A 54 25.08 -12.31 4.05
CA GLY A 54 26.33 -12.49 4.81
C GLY A 54 26.92 -11.16 5.29
N LYS A 55 28.13 -11.23 5.85
CA LYS A 55 28.83 -10.05 6.38
C LYS A 55 29.23 -9.05 5.28
N ASN A 56 29.46 -9.54 4.05
CA ASN A 56 29.84 -8.74 2.89
C ASN A 56 28.69 -8.58 1.89
N TRP A 57 27.50 -8.27 2.39
CA TRP A 57 26.28 -8.12 1.58
C TRP A 57 26.40 -7.15 0.40
N ASN A 58 27.50 -6.35 0.35
CA ASN A 58 27.81 -5.46 -0.76
C ASN A 58 28.45 -6.16 -1.97
N THR A 59 28.87 -7.43 -1.80
CA THR A 59 29.43 -8.25 -2.90
C THR A 59 28.38 -9.22 -3.39
N ALA A 60 28.40 -9.50 -4.69
CA ALA A 60 27.42 -10.39 -5.34
C ALA A 60 27.41 -11.81 -4.75
N ASP A 61 28.50 -12.22 -4.12
CA ASP A 61 28.70 -13.58 -3.62
C ASP A 61 28.08 -13.82 -2.21
N ASP A 62 27.69 -12.74 -1.49
CA ASP A 62 27.25 -12.84 -0.07
C ASP A 62 25.85 -12.21 0.13
N GLY A 63 25.13 -11.93 -0.95
CA GLY A 63 23.81 -11.30 -0.96
C GLY A 63 22.67 -12.31 -0.98
N GLY A 64 21.80 -12.31 0.03
CA GLY A 64 20.58 -13.12 0.06
C GLY A 64 19.36 -12.33 0.51
N PHE A 65 18.17 -12.74 0.07
CA PHE A 65 16.89 -12.08 0.39
C PHE A 65 15.97 -12.91 1.29
N LEU A 66 16.40 -14.07 1.75
CA LEU A 66 15.55 -14.98 2.53
C LEU A 66 14.99 -14.31 3.79
N ASN A 67 15.81 -13.55 4.50
CA ASN A 67 15.38 -12.83 5.70
C ASN A 67 14.31 -11.77 5.40
N ALA A 68 14.41 -11.08 4.26
CA ALA A 68 13.42 -10.09 3.84
C ALA A 68 12.10 -10.76 3.44
N ILE A 69 12.17 -11.90 2.75
CA ILE A 69 10.99 -12.68 2.36
C ILE A 69 10.27 -13.20 3.61
N ILE A 70 10.99 -13.89 4.50
CA ILE A 70 10.41 -14.44 5.74
C ILE A 70 9.90 -13.31 6.64
N GLY A 71 10.68 -12.24 6.79
CA GLY A 71 10.29 -11.06 7.57
C GLY A 71 9.01 -10.41 7.07
N SER A 72 8.86 -10.25 5.75
CA SER A 72 7.65 -9.70 5.14
C SER A 72 6.43 -10.60 5.41
N VAL A 73 6.57 -11.89 5.22
CA VAL A 73 5.47 -12.85 5.50
C VAL A 73 5.13 -12.86 6.98
N ALA A 74 6.13 -12.87 7.87
CA ALA A 74 5.95 -12.89 9.31
C ALA A 74 5.26 -11.63 9.86
N VAL A 75 5.37 -10.51 9.17
CA VAL A 75 4.69 -9.25 9.55
C VAL A 75 3.32 -9.14 8.87
N VAL A 76 3.26 -9.34 7.56
CA VAL A 76 2.06 -9.03 6.77
C VAL A 76 0.96 -10.07 6.98
N ALA A 77 1.30 -11.37 7.07
CA ALA A 77 0.28 -12.40 7.22
C ALA A 77 -0.53 -12.25 8.53
N PRO A 78 0.10 -12.17 9.73
CA PRO A 78 -0.66 -11.97 10.96
C PRO A 78 -1.35 -10.60 11.00
N ALA A 79 -0.74 -9.53 10.48
CA ALA A 79 -1.36 -8.23 10.42
C ALA A 79 -2.65 -8.26 9.60
N THR A 80 -2.62 -8.90 8.44
CA THR A 80 -3.78 -9.05 7.56
C THR A 80 -4.88 -9.88 8.22
N LEU A 81 -4.53 -10.99 8.88
CA LEU A 81 -5.50 -11.83 9.58
C LEU A 81 -6.20 -11.06 10.72
N ILE A 82 -5.43 -10.34 11.54
CA ILE A 82 -5.99 -9.51 12.61
C ILE A 82 -6.88 -8.42 12.03
N ALA A 83 -6.42 -7.72 10.99
CA ALA A 83 -7.19 -6.68 10.33
C ALA A 83 -8.51 -7.22 9.75
N LEU A 84 -8.53 -8.41 9.14
CA LEU A 84 -9.73 -9.06 8.65
C LEU A 84 -10.69 -9.40 9.80
N CYS A 85 -10.18 -10.00 10.88
CA CYS A 85 -10.99 -10.34 12.06
C CYS A 85 -11.69 -9.12 12.66
N VAL A 86 -11.04 -7.96 12.65
CA VAL A 86 -11.61 -6.71 13.16
C VAL A 86 -12.54 -6.05 12.14
N SER A 87 -12.13 -6.01 10.87
CA SER A 87 -12.85 -5.25 9.82
C SER A 87 -14.14 -5.93 9.39
N ILE A 88 -14.18 -7.26 9.31
CA ILE A 88 -15.37 -8.00 8.87
C ILE A 88 -16.61 -7.68 9.73
N PRO A 89 -16.56 -7.83 11.06
CA PRO A 89 -17.71 -7.49 11.92
C PRO A 89 -18.13 -6.02 11.78
N VAL A 90 -17.16 -5.11 11.64
CA VAL A 90 -17.44 -3.67 11.50
C VAL A 90 -18.15 -3.40 10.18
N VAL A 91 -17.70 -3.97 9.08
CA VAL A 91 -18.33 -3.85 7.76
C VAL A 91 -19.77 -4.39 7.78
N PHE A 92 -19.96 -5.59 8.35
CA PHE A 92 -21.31 -6.17 8.50
C PHE A 92 -22.21 -5.26 9.34
N TYR A 93 -21.72 -4.78 10.47
CA TYR A 93 -22.48 -3.86 11.33
C TYR A 93 -22.88 -2.60 10.56
N MET A 94 -21.95 -1.97 9.86
CA MET A 94 -22.19 -0.74 9.11
C MET A 94 -23.16 -0.94 7.95
N ASN A 95 -23.16 -2.09 7.28
CA ASN A 95 -24.04 -2.38 6.14
C ASN A 95 -25.44 -2.83 6.58
N LEU A 96 -25.56 -3.67 7.61
CA LEU A 96 -26.83 -4.16 8.10
C LEU A 96 -27.63 -3.08 8.86
N TYR A 97 -26.95 -2.24 9.64
CA TYR A 97 -27.57 -1.18 10.43
C TYR A 97 -27.69 0.17 9.69
N LYS A 98 -27.29 0.22 8.41
CA LYS A 98 -27.35 1.42 7.54
C LYS A 98 -28.77 2.04 7.42
N ARG A 99 -29.81 1.30 7.75
CA ARG A 99 -31.21 1.71 7.62
C ARG A 99 -31.68 2.76 8.64
N ARG A 100 -30.92 3.03 9.71
CA ARG A 100 -31.17 4.13 10.63
C ARG A 100 -30.04 5.16 10.49
N SER A 101 -30.43 6.39 10.16
CA SER A 101 -29.59 7.60 10.18
C SER A 101 -29.08 7.85 11.60
N ASN A 102 -28.13 7.06 12.05
CA ASN A 102 -27.51 7.21 13.35
C ASN A 102 -26.23 8.03 13.19
N TRP A 103 -26.11 9.08 13.98
CA TRP A 103 -24.94 9.91 14.14
C TRP A 103 -23.65 9.08 14.30
N LEU A 104 -23.73 7.96 15.00
CA LEU A 104 -22.61 7.04 15.21
C LEU A 104 -22.07 6.43 13.90
N SER A 105 -22.96 6.04 12.98
CA SER A 105 -22.54 5.51 11.67
C SER A 105 -21.90 6.57 10.79
N TYR A 106 -22.35 7.81 10.88
CA TYR A 106 -21.75 8.94 10.18
C TYR A 106 -20.35 9.25 10.74
N ALA A 107 -20.23 9.34 12.07
CA ALA A 107 -18.96 9.58 12.73
C ALA A 107 -17.92 8.48 12.43
N ALA A 108 -18.34 7.22 12.47
CA ALA A 108 -17.48 6.10 12.13
C ALA A 108 -16.93 6.20 10.68
N ARG A 109 -17.79 6.52 9.71
CA ARG A 109 -17.36 6.72 8.32
C ARG A 109 -16.34 7.85 8.19
N LEU A 110 -16.63 8.99 8.83
CA LEU A 110 -15.71 10.13 8.83
C LEU A 110 -14.34 9.75 9.39
N VAL A 111 -14.31 9.01 10.50
CA VAL A 111 -13.06 8.52 11.11
C VAL A 111 -12.30 7.63 10.14
N TYR A 112 -12.96 6.67 9.50
CA TYR A 112 -12.29 5.79 8.53
C TYR A 112 -11.81 6.54 7.29
N ASP A 113 -12.57 7.50 6.79
CA ASP A 113 -12.14 8.33 5.65
C ASP A 113 -10.92 9.18 5.99
N VAL A 114 -10.87 9.74 7.20
CA VAL A 114 -9.70 10.47 7.71
C VAL A 114 -8.51 9.53 7.86
N LEU A 115 -8.69 8.38 8.51
CA LEU A 115 -7.62 7.40 8.70
C LEU A 115 -7.06 6.89 7.36
N TYR A 116 -7.94 6.64 6.39
CA TYR A 116 -7.51 6.24 5.04
C TYR A 116 -6.72 7.34 4.32
N GLY A 117 -7.04 8.60 4.57
CA GLY A 117 -6.35 9.76 3.98
C GLY A 117 -4.98 10.05 4.58
N ILE A 118 -4.64 9.47 5.74
CA ILE A 118 -3.32 9.68 6.37
C ILE A 118 -2.25 8.90 5.60
N PRO A 119 -1.16 9.55 5.15
CA PRO A 119 -0.04 8.86 4.52
C PRO A 119 0.53 7.75 5.42
N SER A 120 0.82 6.58 4.86
CA SER A 120 1.32 5.41 5.61
C SER A 120 2.58 5.68 6.42
N ILE A 121 3.42 6.59 5.96
CA ILE A 121 4.65 6.99 6.67
C ILE A 121 4.34 7.61 8.04
N VAL A 122 3.21 8.31 8.18
CA VAL A 122 2.78 8.92 9.45
C VAL A 122 2.43 7.83 10.47
N TYR A 123 1.73 6.77 10.03
CA TYR A 123 1.46 5.60 10.88
C TYR A 123 2.75 4.95 11.36
N GLY A 124 3.71 4.76 10.45
CA GLY A 124 5.02 4.18 10.77
C GLY A 124 5.79 5.03 11.77
N ALA A 125 5.86 6.35 11.54
CA ALA A 125 6.56 7.29 12.41
C ALA A 125 5.93 7.38 13.81
N PHE A 126 4.60 7.45 13.87
CA PHE A 126 3.86 7.53 15.14
C PHE A 126 4.04 6.25 15.96
N ALA A 127 3.90 5.09 15.33
CA ALA A 127 4.08 3.82 16.00
C ALA A 127 5.53 3.61 16.46
N PHE A 128 6.51 4.01 15.66
CA PHE A 128 7.92 3.98 16.05
C PHE A 128 8.15 4.87 17.29
N MET A 129 7.57 6.07 17.32
CA MET A 129 7.65 6.96 18.48
C MET A 129 7.09 6.30 19.75
N ILE A 130 5.90 5.67 19.66
CA ILE A 130 5.30 4.95 20.79
C ILE A 130 6.20 3.80 21.25
N MET A 131 6.74 3.02 20.32
CA MET A 131 7.66 1.91 20.64
C MET A 131 8.89 2.39 21.41
N VAL A 132 9.49 3.49 20.97
CA VAL A 132 10.63 4.11 21.65
C VAL A 132 10.25 4.59 23.06
N MET A 133 9.08 5.23 23.22
CA MET A 133 8.58 5.71 24.53
C MET A 133 8.35 4.56 25.53
N VAL A 134 7.92 3.40 25.05
CA VAL A 134 7.69 2.20 25.88
C VAL A 134 8.99 1.40 26.09
N GLY A 135 10.12 1.86 25.55
CA GLY A 135 11.40 1.18 25.65
C GLY A 135 11.53 -0.06 24.76
N MET A 136 10.61 -0.23 23.80
CA MET A 136 10.67 -1.33 22.83
C MET A 136 11.60 -0.96 21.68
N ARG A 137 12.46 -1.89 21.30
CA ARG A 137 13.23 -1.76 20.06
C ARG A 137 12.34 -2.09 18.86
N ALA A 138 12.79 -1.71 17.66
CA ALA A 138 12.15 -2.15 16.42
C ALA A 138 11.98 -3.67 16.43
N SER A 139 10.74 -4.14 16.35
CA SER A 139 10.40 -5.55 16.50
C SER A 139 9.33 -5.99 15.49
N VAL A 140 9.30 -7.28 15.20
CA VAL A 140 8.26 -7.88 14.35
C VAL A 140 6.86 -7.58 14.89
N LEU A 141 6.68 -7.65 16.21
CA LEU A 141 5.41 -7.33 16.86
C LEU A 141 4.97 -5.89 16.60
N GLY A 142 5.89 -4.93 16.70
CA GLY A 142 5.61 -3.54 16.35
C GLY A 142 5.20 -3.38 14.88
N GLY A 143 5.90 -4.07 13.98
CA GLY A 143 5.55 -4.12 12.56
C GLY A 143 4.13 -4.67 12.31
N ILE A 144 3.75 -5.74 13.00
CA ILE A 144 2.41 -6.34 12.92
C ILE A 144 1.34 -5.33 13.39
N ILE A 145 1.54 -4.68 14.53
CA ILE A 145 0.58 -3.71 15.07
C ILE A 145 0.39 -2.54 14.10
N VAL A 146 1.48 -1.95 13.62
CA VAL A 146 1.42 -0.82 12.68
C VAL A 146 0.73 -1.21 11.38
N SER A 147 1.11 -2.35 10.80
CA SER A 147 0.51 -2.84 9.56
C SER A 147 -0.98 -3.14 9.74
N THR A 148 -1.37 -3.71 10.89
CA THR A 148 -2.78 -3.96 11.22
C THR A 148 -3.58 -2.66 11.25
N LEU A 149 -3.09 -1.63 11.96
CA LEU A 149 -3.75 -0.32 12.05
C LEU A 149 -3.92 0.34 10.67
N LEU A 150 -2.95 0.14 9.78
CA LEU A 150 -2.97 0.67 8.43
C LEU A 150 -3.96 -0.07 7.51
N ILE A 151 -4.07 -1.39 7.67
CA ILE A 151 -4.90 -2.25 6.81
C ILE A 151 -6.39 -2.16 7.20
N ILE A 152 -6.73 -2.00 8.49
CA ILE A 152 -8.11 -1.93 8.98
C ILE A 152 -8.97 -0.92 8.21
N PRO A 153 -8.61 0.38 8.10
CA PRO A 153 -9.43 1.35 7.37
C PRO A 153 -9.57 1.02 5.88
N MET A 154 -8.56 0.38 5.27
CA MET A 154 -8.64 -0.05 3.87
C MET A 154 -9.73 -1.12 3.68
N PHE A 155 -9.77 -2.12 4.55
CA PHE A 155 -10.79 -3.17 4.48
C PHE A 155 -12.19 -2.65 4.79
N ILE A 156 -12.34 -1.77 5.78
CA ILE A 156 -13.65 -1.21 6.13
C ILE A 156 -14.18 -0.33 5.00
N ARG A 157 -13.32 0.39 4.29
CA ARG A 157 -13.74 1.22 3.17
C ARG A 157 -14.10 0.43 1.91
N SER A 158 -13.44 -0.71 1.68
CA SER A 158 -13.67 -1.55 0.49
C SER A 158 -14.86 -2.49 0.62
N GLY A 159 -15.35 -2.75 1.83
CA GLY A 159 -16.51 -3.62 2.13
C GLY A 159 -17.79 -2.85 2.34
#